data_1dc30bde378454ce0ccc3f00a1afc721
#
_entry.id   1dc30bde378454ce0ccc3f00a1afc721
#
_cell.length_a   1.000
_cell.length_b   1.000
_cell.length_c   1.000
_cell.angle_alpha   90.00
_cell.angle_beta   90.00
_cell.angle_gamma   90.00
#
_symmetry.space_group_name_H-M   'P 1'
#
loop_
_entity.id
_entity.type
_entity.pdbx_description
1 polymer ?
#
loop_
_entity_poly.entity_id
_entity_poly.type
_entity_poly.pdbx_seq_one_letter_code
_entity_poly.pdbx_strand_id
1 'polypeptide(L)'
;MREILFRGKRIDNGEWVSSGNLITFNDEGEGKQFFIPQMNAKCTCTHDEQDNIISFDSGMFYKVDPETVGQFTGLTDKKGKKAFEDDVIKHHFSDEIGVIRYGEYRNPFGDDIFGGHAGFYVDWVTGENPELLRKDLGYWMKIVEILGNIHDNPELLGGER
;
A
#
# COMPACT_ATOMS: atom_id res chain seq x y z
N MET A 1 16.72 11.39 1.89
CA MET A 1 15.88 11.05 0.69
C MET A 1 14.75 10.17 1.19
N ARG A 2 13.51 10.40 0.75
CA ARG A 2 12.37 9.54 1.13
C ARG A 2 12.53 8.17 0.48
N GLU A 3 12.39 7.09 1.26
CA GLU A 3 12.33 5.72 0.73
C GLU A 3 11.03 5.53 -0.04
N ILE A 4 11.12 5.00 -1.24
CA ILE A 4 9.96 4.64 -2.07
C ILE A 4 9.89 3.11 -2.09
N LEU A 5 8.77 2.54 -1.62
CA LEU A 5 8.48 1.12 -1.68
C LEU A 5 7.04 0.92 -2.14
N PHE A 6 6.84 -0.16 -2.87
CA PHE A 6 5.52 -0.71 -3.17
C PHE A 6 5.42 -2.11 -2.57
N ARG A 7 4.25 -2.51 -2.15
CA ARG A 7 3.94 -3.89 -1.78
C ARG A 7 2.76 -4.41 -2.58
N GLY A 8 2.62 -5.73 -2.66
CA GLY A 8 1.47 -6.39 -3.26
C GLY A 8 1.46 -7.87 -2.90
N LYS A 9 0.29 -8.51 -2.96
CA LYS A 9 0.17 -9.96 -2.74
C LYS A 9 0.41 -10.71 -4.04
N ARG A 10 1.26 -11.68 -4.00
CA ARG A 10 1.52 -12.58 -5.12
C ARG A 10 0.26 -13.35 -5.50
N ILE A 11 -0.02 -13.46 -6.79
CA ILE A 11 -1.19 -14.20 -7.30
C ILE A 11 -1.02 -15.72 -7.08
N ASP A 12 0.21 -16.22 -7.12
CA ASP A 12 0.50 -17.66 -7.06
C ASP A 12 0.38 -18.28 -5.66
N ASN A 13 0.71 -17.52 -4.60
CA ASN A 13 0.74 -18.08 -3.24
C ASN A 13 0.17 -17.15 -2.16
N GLY A 14 -0.23 -15.92 -2.52
CA GLY A 14 -0.80 -14.94 -1.59
C GLY A 14 0.19 -14.29 -0.62
N GLU A 15 1.49 -14.52 -0.77
CA GLU A 15 2.52 -13.89 0.06
C GLU A 15 2.71 -12.42 -0.31
N TRP A 16 2.97 -11.58 0.69
CA TRP A 16 3.33 -10.19 0.48
C TRP A 16 4.77 -10.06 0.00
N VAL A 17 4.96 -9.29 -1.05
CA VAL A 17 6.27 -8.90 -1.57
C VAL A 17 6.36 -7.38 -1.64
N SER A 18 7.58 -6.84 -1.53
CA SER A 18 7.82 -5.40 -1.62
C SER A 18 9.14 -5.09 -2.32
N SER A 19 9.16 -3.97 -3.05
CA SER A 19 10.35 -3.46 -3.73
C SER A 19 10.24 -1.96 -3.95
N GLY A 20 11.37 -1.30 -4.22
CA GLY A 20 11.41 0.10 -4.65
C GLY A 20 10.82 0.36 -6.04
N ASN A 21 10.49 -0.69 -6.77
CA ASN A 21 9.94 -0.61 -8.12
C ASN A 21 8.62 -1.36 -8.23
N LEU A 22 7.71 -0.79 -9.00
CA LEU A 22 6.47 -1.42 -9.47
C LEU A 22 6.44 -1.32 -10.99
N ILE A 23 6.26 -2.45 -11.66
CA ILE A 23 6.22 -2.53 -13.12
C ILE A 23 4.80 -2.86 -13.55
N THR A 24 4.31 -2.19 -14.57
CA THR A 24 2.99 -2.45 -15.13
C THR A 24 3.08 -2.72 -16.61
N PHE A 25 2.35 -3.72 -17.07
CA PHE A 25 2.16 -4.03 -18.47
C PHE A 25 0.68 -4.00 -18.82
N ASN A 26 0.37 -3.54 -20.03
CA ASN A 26 -0.97 -3.69 -20.59
C ASN A 26 -0.94 -4.89 -21.53
N ASP A 27 -1.70 -5.91 -21.18
CA ASP A 27 -1.92 -7.06 -22.03
C ASP A 27 -3.28 -6.89 -22.74
N GLU A 28 -3.33 -7.19 -24.05
CA GLU A 28 -4.55 -6.99 -24.84
C GLU A 28 -5.69 -7.93 -24.43
N GLY A 29 -5.37 -9.08 -23.80
CA GLY A 29 -6.35 -10.07 -23.35
C GLY A 29 -6.67 -10.03 -21.86
N GLU A 30 -5.67 -9.71 -21.02
CA GLU A 30 -5.78 -9.75 -19.55
C GLU A 30 -5.85 -8.35 -18.91
N GLY A 31 -5.68 -7.28 -19.70
CA GLY A 31 -5.69 -5.91 -19.21
C GLY A 31 -4.39 -5.51 -18.51
N LYS A 32 -4.47 -4.59 -17.57
CA LYS A 32 -3.30 -4.06 -16.88
C LYS A 32 -2.80 -5.03 -15.81
N GLN A 33 -1.57 -5.48 -15.93
CA GLN A 33 -0.91 -6.39 -14.99
C GLN A 33 0.14 -5.66 -14.18
N PHE A 34 0.37 -6.09 -12.92
CA PHE A 34 1.29 -5.50 -11.98
C PHE A 34 2.32 -6.51 -11.52
N PHE A 35 3.59 -6.06 -11.45
CA PHE A 35 4.72 -6.89 -11.08
C PHE A 35 5.65 -6.18 -10.11
N ILE A 36 6.13 -6.91 -9.11
CA ILE A 36 7.14 -6.45 -8.16
C ILE A 36 8.43 -7.24 -8.40
N PRO A 37 9.58 -6.55 -8.68
CA PRO A 37 10.85 -7.20 -8.90
C PRO A 37 11.35 -7.95 -7.66
N GLN A 38 12.00 -9.10 -7.89
CA GLN A 38 12.73 -9.82 -6.85
C GLN A 38 14.11 -9.19 -6.66
N MET A 39 14.50 -8.90 -5.44
CA MET A 39 15.76 -8.22 -5.12
C MET A 39 17.02 -9.01 -5.46
N ASN A 40 16.97 -10.32 -5.67
CA ASN A 40 18.13 -11.18 -5.90
C ASN A 40 17.89 -12.24 -6.98
N ALA A 41 16.96 -12.03 -7.89
CA ALA A 41 16.68 -12.98 -8.95
C ALA A 41 17.84 -13.08 -9.92
N LYS A 42 18.29 -14.29 -10.21
CA LYS A 42 19.19 -14.56 -11.32
C LYS A 42 18.37 -14.55 -12.61
N CYS A 43 18.71 -13.64 -13.50
CA CYS A 43 18.17 -13.68 -14.86
C CYS A 43 18.79 -14.87 -15.60
N THR A 44 17.95 -15.76 -16.13
CA THR A 44 18.39 -16.79 -17.07
C THR A 44 17.77 -16.51 -18.43
N CYS A 45 18.62 -16.21 -19.41
CA CYS A 45 18.22 -16.10 -20.80
C CYS A 45 18.67 -17.38 -21.52
N THR A 46 17.81 -17.95 -22.35
CA THR A 46 18.21 -18.97 -23.32
C THR A 46 18.34 -18.32 -24.69
N HIS A 47 19.40 -18.66 -25.40
CA HIS A 47 19.71 -18.10 -26.71
C HIS A 47 19.65 -19.19 -27.77
N ASP A 48 19.37 -18.83 -29.02
CA ASP A 48 19.50 -19.69 -30.18
C ASP A 48 20.98 -19.76 -30.66
N GLU A 49 21.22 -20.50 -31.76
CA GLU A 49 22.55 -20.64 -32.34
C GLU A 49 23.11 -19.33 -32.94
N GLN A 50 22.29 -18.33 -33.11
CA GLN A 50 22.60 -16.99 -33.59
C GLN A 50 22.71 -15.94 -32.48
N ASP A 51 22.72 -16.40 -31.20
CA ASP A 51 22.78 -15.56 -30.00
C ASP A 51 21.56 -14.63 -29.77
N ASN A 52 20.41 -14.94 -30.41
CA ASN A 52 19.16 -14.25 -30.11
C ASN A 52 18.49 -14.83 -28.85
N ILE A 53 17.92 -13.99 -28.02
CA ILE A 53 17.18 -14.43 -26.83
C ILE A 53 15.88 -15.09 -27.29
N ILE A 54 15.73 -16.39 -27.08
CA ILE A 54 14.54 -17.18 -27.41
C ILE A 54 13.59 -17.39 -26.23
N SER A 55 14.10 -17.30 -25.02
CA SER A 55 13.26 -17.25 -23.82
C SER A 55 13.90 -16.44 -22.72
N PHE A 56 13.05 -15.76 -21.99
CA PHE A 56 13.42 -14.99 -20.81
C PHE A 56 12.68 -15.61 -19.63
N ASP A 57 13.42 -16.20 -18.69
CA ASP A 57 12.78 -16.69 -17.46
C ASP A 57 12.42 -15.49 -16.59
N SER A 58 11.12 -15.24 -16.46
CA SER A 58 10.52 -14.17 -15.67
C SER A 58 10.62 -14.40 -14.15
N GLY A 59 11.43 -15.35 -13.69
CA GLY A 59 11.74 -15.54 -12.27
C GLY A 59 12.25 -14.29 -11.54
N MET A 60 12.43 -13.18 -12.28
CA MET A 60 12.79 -11.86 -11.74
C MET A 60 11.63 -11.05 -11.17
N PHE A 61 10.39 -11.43 -11.47
CA PHE A 61 9.21 -10.63 -11.12
C PHE A 61 8.13 -11.49 -10.51
N TYR A 62 7.53 -10.99 -9.44
CA TYR A 62 6.30 -11.56 -8.91
C TYR A 62 5.11 -10.83 -9.51
N LYS A 63 4.22 -11.56 -10.18
CA LYS A 63 2.91 -11.03 -10.56
C LYS A 63 2.09 -10.87 -9.29
N VAL A 64 1.57 -9.66 -9.06
CA VAL A 64 0.81 -9.34 -7.86
C VAL A 64 -0.62 -8.97 -8.21
N ASP A 65 -1.53 -9.21 -7.27
CA ASP A 65 -2.92 -8.80 -7.37
C ASP A 65 -2.99 -7.26 -7.37
N PRO A 66 -3.52 -6.64 -8.45
CA PRO A 66 -3.60 -5.19 -8.58
C PRO A 66 -4.33 -4.50 -7.44
N GLU A 67 -5.35 -5.15 -6.86
CA GLU A 67 -6.15 -4.59 -5.77
C GLU A 67 -5.38 -4.48 -4.46
N THR A 68 -4.29 -5.26 -4.32
CA THR A 68 -3.46 -5.29 -3.12
C THR A 68 -2.24 -4.38 -3.20
N VAL A 69 -2.04 -3.72 -4.35
CA VAL A 69 -0.87 -2.87 -4.56
C VAL A 69 -1.00 -1.58 -3.74
N GLY A 70 -0.11 -1.40 -2.77
CA GLY A 70 -0.05 -0.22 -1.92
C GLY A 70 1.34 0.39 -1.86
N GLN A 71 1.42 1.71 -1.75
CA GLN A 71 2.67 2.44 -1.63
C GLN A 71 3.02 2.68 -0.15
N PHE A 72 4.31 2.61 0.17
CA PHE A 72 4.85 3.05 1.46
C PHE A 72 4.67 4.55 1.63
N THR A 73 4.09 4.98 2.72
CA THR A 73 3.78 6.38 3.01
C THR A 73 5.02 7.22 3.34
N GLY A 74 6.15 6.57 3.63
CA GLY A 74 7.36 7.21 4.17
C GLY A 74 7.34 7.33 5.69
N LEU A 75 6.32 6.83 6.37
CA LEU A 75 6.13 6.92 7.81
C LEU A 75 6.12 5.53 8.46
N THR A 76 6.39 5.52 9.76
CA THR A 76 6.27 4.33 10.61
C THR A 76 5.28 4.61 11.74
N ASP A 77 4.66 3.57 12.27
CA ASP A 77 3.87 3.67 13.49
C ASP A 77 4.76 3.88 14.73
N LYS A 78 4.13 4.04 15.90
CA LYS A 78 4.85 4.24 17.18
C LYS A 78 5.78 3.08 17.57
N LYS A 79 5.64 1.91 16.94
CA LYS A 79 6.50 0.72 17.13
C LYS A 79 7.57 0.58 16.05
N GLY A 80 7.61 1.48 15.06
CA GLY A 80 8.57 1.44 13.95
C GLY A 80 8.13 0.57 12.77
N LYS A 81 6.89 0.06 12.75
CA LYS A 81 6.33 -0.68 11.61
C LYS A 81 6.07 0.27 10.46
N LYS A 82 6.55 -0.05 9.26
CA LYS A 82 6.32 0.74 8.04
C LYS A 82 4.84 0.80 7.70
N ALA A 83 4.33 2.00 7.41
CA ALA A 83 2.95 2.25 7.06
C ALA A 83 2.77 2.30 5.55
N PHE A 84 1.90 1.45 5.04
CA PHE A 84 1.53 1.39 3.63
C PHE A 84 0.08 1.84 3.44
N GLU A 85 -0.23 2.21 2.21
CA GLU A 85 -1.62 2.34 1.77
C GLU A 85 -2.39 1.06 2.08
N ASP A 86 -3.67 1.20 2.46
CA ASP A 86 -4.56 0.12 2.90
C ASP A 86 -4.20 -0.55 4.24
N ASP A 87 -3.21 -0.04 4.98
CA ASP A 87 -3.03 -0.46 6.36
C ASP A 87 -4.17 0.05 7.25
N VAL A 88 -4.53 -0.79 8.22
CA VAL A 88 -5.56 -0.53 9.22
C VAL A 88 -4.90 -0.12 10.52
N ILE A 89 -5.30 1.02 11.05
CA ILE A 89 -4.82 1.58 12.32
C ILE A 89 -5.96 1.69 13.33
N LYS A 90 -5.61 1.67 14.61
CA LYS A 90 -6.55 1.90 15.71
C LYS A 90 -6.25 3.20 16.41
N HIS A 91 -7.30 3.97 16.72
CA HIS A 91 -7.18 5.15 17.56
C HIS A 91 -6.64 4.80 18.94
N HIS A 92 -5.79 5.65 19.52
CA HIS A 92 -5.02 5.31 20.73
C HIS A 92 -5.83 5.34 22.04
N PHE A 93 -6.97 6.02 22.07
CA PHE A 93 -7.84 6.11 23.26
C PHE A 93 -9.22 5.47 23.08
N SER A 94 -9.53 4.99 21.89
CA SER A 94 -10.85 4.45 21.57
C SER A 94 -10.76 3.26 20.64
N ASP A 95 -11.89 2.66 20.32
CA ASP A 95 -11.96 1.50 19.44
C ASP A 95 -12.15 1.85 17.96
N GLU A 96 -12.12 3.16 17.63
CA GLU A 96 -12.25 3.59 16.24
C GLU A 96 -11.09 3.10 15.39
N ILE A 97 -11.45 2.65 14.21
CA ILE A 97 -10.56 2.11 13.20
C ILE A 97 -10.45 3.08 12.04
N GLY A 98 -9.24 3.30 11.56
CA GLY A 98 -8.95 4.09 10.38
C GLY A 98 -8.17 3.29 9.36
N VAL A 99 -8.35 3.64 8.08
CA VAL A 99 -7.60 3.06 6.96
C VAL A 99 -6.70 4.13 6.37
N ILE A 100 -5.46 3.77 6.07
CA ILE A 100 -4.54 4.67 5.38
C ILE A 100 -4.90 4.69 3.89
N ARG A 101 -5.18 5.89 3.37
CA ARG A 101 -5.55 6.12 1.96
C ARG A 101 -4.66 7.17 1.32
N TYR A 102 -4.64 7.20 0.00
CA TYR A 102 -4.05 8.27 -0.79
C TYR A 102 -5.14 9.00 -1.58
N GLY A 103 -5.13 10.33 -1.56
CA GLY A 103 -6.12 11.13 -2.28
C GLY A 103 -6.22 12.55 -1.77
N GLU A 104 -7.29 13.22 -2.15
CA GLU A 104 -7.65 14.54 -1.63
C GLU A 104 -8.38 14.41 -0.30
N TYR A 105 -7.98 15.23 0.68
CA TYR A 105 -8.64 15.29 1.98
C TYR A 105 -8.67 16.69 2.54
N ARG A 106 -9.52 16.94 3.52
CA ARG A 106 -9.63 18.21 4.24
C ARG A 106 -9.52 17.97 5.74
N ASN A 107 -8.85 18.89 6.41
CA ASN A 107 -8.81 18.99 7.85
C ASN A 107 -9.67 20.19 8.28
N PRO A 108 -10.66 20.00 9.16
CA PRO A 108 -11.47 21.13 9.63
C PRO A 108 -10.71 22.03 10.63
N PHE A 109 -9.54 21.62 11.10
CA PHE A 109 -8.73 22.31 12.11
C PHE A 109 -7.45 22.89 11.50
N GLY A 110 -7.50 23.56 10.39
CA GLY A 110 -6.31 24.11 9.76
C GLY A 110 -6.60 25.26 8.83
N ASP A 111 -5.57 25.71 8.14
CA ASP A 111 -5.64 26.79 7.14
C ASP A 111 -6.38 26.38 5.85
N ASP A 112 -7.25 25.35 5.92
CA ASP A 112 -8.03 24.79 4.81
C ASP A 112 -9.15 25.72 4.29
N ILE A 113 -9.10 27.00 4.65
CA ILE A 113 -10.02 28.00 4.13
C ILE A 113 -9.94 28.12 2.60
N PHE A 114 -8.84 27.73 2.00
CA PHE A 114 -8.54 27.91 0.57
C PHE A 114 -8.35 26.63 -0.26
N GLY A 115 -8.49 25.45 0.31
CA GLY A 115 -8.32 24.20 -0.45
C GLY A 115 -8.12 22.97 0.39
N GLY A 116 -8.19 21.80 -0.25
CA GLY A 116 -7.86 20.51 0.34
C GLY A 116 -6.37 20.19 0.20
N HIS A 117 -5.95 19.16 0.91
CA HIS A 117 -4.63 18.54 0.76
C HIS A 117 -4.71 17.34 -0.18
N ALA A 118 -3.62 17.01 -0.86
CA ALA A 118 -3.47 15.76 -1.60
C ALA A 118 -2.29 14.97 -1.03
N GLY A 119 -2.52 13.71 -0.70
CA GLY A 119 -1.49 12.87 -0.10
C GLY A 119 -2.05 11.68 0.66
N PHE A 120 -1.22 11.06 1.49
CA PHE A 120 -1.67 10.01 2.39
C PHE A 120 -2.41 10.58 3.59
N TYR A 121 -3.56 10.01 3.89
CA TYR A 121 -4.41 10.43 5.00
C TYR A 121 -5.05 9.23 5.70
N VAL A 122 -5.68 9.47 6.84
CA VAL A 122 -6.47 8.46 7.55
C VAL A 122 -7.94 8.67 7.22
N ASP A 123 -8.56 7.61 6.72
CA ASP A 123 -10.00 7.52 6.54
C ASP A 123 -10.58 6.73 7.71
N TRP A 124 -11.26 7.43 8.62
CA TRP A 124 -11.85 6.83 9.80
C TRP A 124 -13.19 6.18 9.46
N VAL A 125 -13.28 4.86 9.72
CA VAL A 125 -14.45 4.04 9.36
C VAL A 125 -15.66 4.35 10.23
N THR A 126 -15.41 4.80 11.48
CA THR A 126 -16.47 5.15 12.44
C THR A 126 -16.14 6.53 13.01
N GLY A 127 -17.01 7.52 12.83
CA GLY A 127 -16.55 8.81 13.16
C GLY A 127 -17.56 9.86 13.57
N GLU A 128 -18.19 9.72 14.73
CA GLU A 128 -18.84 10.86 15.40
C GLU A 128 -17.85 11.63 16.32
N ASN A 129 -16.65 11.11 16.55
CA ASN A 129 -15.66 11.75 17.39
C ASN A 129 -15.01 12.94 16.65
N PRO A 130 -15.10 14.18 17.17
CA PRO A 130 -14.51 15.34 16.52
C PRO A 130 -13.00 15.27 16.29
N GLU A 131 -12.26 14.51 17.10
CA GLU A 131 -10.82 14.34 16.90
C GLU A 131 -10.50 13.59 15.59
N LEU A 132 -11.41 12.71 15.16
CA LEU A 132 -11.25 11.94 13.91
C LEU A 132 -11.48 12.76 12.64
N LEU A 133 -11.94 14.00 12.79
CA LEU A 133 -12.01 14.94 11.67
C LEU A 133 -10.60 15.30 11.16
N ARG A 134 -9.57 15.16 12.00
CA ARG A 134 -8.20 15.32 11.56
C ARG A 134 -7.75 14.11 10.75
N LYS A 135 -7.32 14.36 9.52
CA LYS A 135 -6.92 13.30 8.57
C LYS A 135 -5.42 13.23 8.31
N ASP A 136 -4.62 14.15 8.86
CA ASP A 136 -3.16 14.16 8.67
C ASP A 136 -2.51 12.86 9.13
N LEU A 137 -2.02 12.05 8.19
CA LEU A 137 -1.34 10.81 8.51
C LEU A 137 -0.11 11.04 9.39
N GLY A 138 0.67 12.09 9.12
CA GLY A 138 1.88 12.43 9.90
C GLY A 138 1.62 12.74 11.38
N TYR A 139 0.42 13.20 11.72
CA TYR A 139 0.00 13.37 13.11
C TYR A 139 -0.28 12.01 13.76
N TRP A 140 -1.12 11.20 13.11
CA TRP A 140 -1.61 9.94 13.66
C TRP A 140 -0.50 8.90 13.83
N MET A 141 0.40 8.76 12.86
CA MET A 141 1.45 7.74 12.91
C MET A 141 2.38 7.82 14.11
N LYS A 142 2.45 8.96 14.80
CA LYS A 142 3.24 9.13 16.03
C LYS A 142 2.62 8.46 17.25
N ILE A 143 1.31 8.19 17.23
CA ILE A 143 0.53 7.78 18.41
C ILE A 143 -0.26 6.49 18.20
N VAL A 144 -0.49 6.05 16.97
CA VAL A 144 -1.24 4.84 16.65
C VAL A 144 -0.35 3.62 16.40
N GLU A 145 -0.99 2.45 16.31
CA GLU A 145 -0.38 1.19 15.88
C GLU A 145 -1.09 0.65 14.64
N ILE A 146 -0.31 0.03 13.76
CA ILE A 146 -0.84 -0.68 12.60
C ILE A 146 -1.27 -2.07 13.06
N LEU A 147 -2.57 -2.37 12.98
CA LEU A 147 -3.16 -3.66 13.34
C LEU A 147 -2.98 -4.70 12.24
N GLY A 148 -3.16 -4.30 10.99
CA GLY A 148 -3.13 -5.16 9.82
C GLY A 148 -3.35 -4.36 8.55
N ASN A 149 -4.04 -4.93 7.58
CA ASN A 149 -4.45 -4.27 6.35
C ASN A 149 -5.83 -4.78 5.90
N ILE A 150 -6.49 -4.06 4.99
CA ILE A 150 -7.85 -4.40 4.55
C ILE A 150 -7.94 -5.72 3.79
N HIS A 151 -6.84 -6.20 3.19
CA HIS A 151 -6.79 -7.40 2.36
C HIS A 151 -6.62 -8.70 3.18
N ASP A 152 -5.90 -8.62 4.31
CA ASP A 152 -5.70 -9.76 5.21
C ASP A 152 -6.69 -9.77 6.37
N ASN A 153 -7.17 -8.59 6.76
CA ASN A 153 -7.99 -8.40 7.96
C ASN A 153 -9.26 -7.57 7.66
N PRO A 154 -10.08 -7.97 6.68
CA PRO A 154 -11.31 -7.23 6.35
C PRO A 154 -12.28 -7.13 7.53
N GLU A 155 -12.22 -8.09 8.46
CA GLU A 155 -13.01 -8.11 9.68
C GLU A 155 -12.75 -6.90 10.60
N LEU A 156 -11.56 -6.27 10.51
CA LEU A 156 -11.23 -5.06 11.28
C LEU A 156 -12.08 -3.85 10.89
N LEU A 157 -12.65 -3.85 9.68
CA LEU A 157 -13.46 -2.73 9.17
C LEU A 157 -14.93 -2.79 9.62
N GLY A 158 -15.31 -3.75 10.42
CA GLY A 158 -16.65 -3.94 10.89
C GLY A 158 -17.28 -5.19 10.32
N GLY A 159 -16.93 -6.33 10.89
CA GLY A 159 -17.81 -7.47 10.90
C GLY A 159 -19.09 -7.07 11.62
N GLU A 160 -20.19 -7.29 10.94
CA GLU A 160 -21.58 -7.37 11.39
C GLU A 160 -21.93 -6.63 12.70
N ARG A 161 -22.71 -5.60 12.56
CA ARG A 161 -23.62 -5.14 13.62
C ARG A 161 -24.89 -5.95 13.59
#